data_2711822af6b63e29018d5537a0e7e3d1
#
_entry.id   2711822af6b63e29018d5537a0e7e3d1
#
_cell.length_a   1.000
_cell.length_b   1.000
_cell.length_c   1.000
_cell.angle_alpha   90.00
_cell.angle_beta   90.00
_cell.angle_gamma   90.00
#
_symmetry.space_group_name_H-M   'P 1'
#
loop_
_entity.id
_entity.type
_entity.pdbx_description
1 polymer ?
#
loop_
_entity_poly.entity_id
_entity_poly.type
_entity_poly.pdbx_seq_one_letter_code
_entity_poly.pdbx_strand_id
1 'polypeptide(L)'
;MKTDLIYANLIKKMTEYFKGDTRRIQHFLKVYSFAETIALLEQLDAYSLHILKTAAIVHDIGIKISEEKYGDSSGKHQELEGISPAHKMLTELNFDTKTIERVCWLISHHHTYENIIHLDHRILIESDFLVNMCEDSMDKIRILSIYNKIFRTHSGRLLCRNLFSLDDIILDSSGQTAIHISSNSEELNEWDCAVNNFNKEETEIHKNNKDESGRKYAALLHKDTIFQSSNIIPAYMVSDKCNGCGTCIDVCPVQCIDIKRIPAYIRQEECLHCGSCASVCIKNAIINFNKNTDY
;
A
#
# COMPACT_ATOMS: atom_id res chain seq x y z
N MET A 1 17.00 -6.67 -25.97
CA MET A 1 18.36 -7.15 -25.61
C MET A 1 19.17 -6.21 -24.71
N LYS A 2 19.48 -4.94 -25.08
CA LYS A 2 20.24 -4.06 -24.16
C LYS A 2 19.45 -3.65 -22.91
N THR A 3 18.16 -3.40 -23.07
CA THR A 3 17.26 -2.98 -21.97
C THR A 3 17.01 -4.10 -20.96
N ASP A 4 16.91 -5.33 -21.39
CA ASP A 4 16.67 -6.47 -20.51
C ASP A 4 17.90 -6.76 -19.62
N LEU A 5 19.10 -6.53 -20.17
CA LEU A 5 20.35 -6.74 -19.44
C LEU A 5 20.53 -5.75 -18.27
N ILE A 6 20.02 -4.51 -18.39
CA ILE A 6 20.15 -3.52 -17.31
C ILE A 6 19.35 -3.95 -16.07
N TYR A 7 18.13 -4.48 -16.26
CA TYR A 7 17.32 -5.00 -15.15
C TYR A 7 17.95 -6.25 -14.52
N ALA A 8 18.47 -7.16 -15.35
CA ALA A 8 19.17 -8.33 -14.84
C ALA A 8 20.39 -7.97 -13.98
N ASN A 9 21.16 -6.94 -14.38
CA ASN A 9 22.28 -6.42 -13.59
C ASN A 9 21.81 -5.74 -12.31
N LEU A 10 20.70 -4.99 -12.35
CA LEU A 10 20.12 -4.35 -11.18
C LEU A 10 19.60 -5.40 -10.17
N ILE A 11 18.87 -6.40 -10.65
CA ILE A 11 18.41 -7.53 -9.82
C ILE A 11 19.61 -8.25 -9.20
N LYS A 12 20.66 -8.53 -9.97
CA LYS A 12 21.88 -9.12 -9.44
C LYS A 12 22.47 -8.28 -8.31
N LYS A 13 22.64 -6.98 -8.51
CA LYS A 13 23.16 -6.08 -7.45
C LYS A 13 22.25 -6.02 -6.22
N MET A 14 20.94 -5.98 -6.41
CA MET A 14 19.97 -6.03 -5.32
C MET A 14 20.12 -7.34 -4.53
N THR A 15 20.25 -8.49 -5.20
CA THR A 15 20.46 -9.78 -4.53
C THR A 15 21.80 -9.86 -3.78
N GLU A 16 22.84 -9.22 -4.29
CA GLU A 16 24.14 -9.08 -3.59
C GLU A 16 24.00 -8.18 -2.33
N TYR A 17 23.24 -7.10 -2.43
CA TYR A 17 22.99 -6.18 -1.31
C TYR A 17 22.22 -6.84 -0.15
N PHE A 18 21.22 -7.66 -0.47
CA PHE A 18 20.41 -8.41 0.49
C PHE A 18 20.83 -9.89 0.62
N LYS A 19 22.10 -10.19 0.37
CA LYS A 19 22.60 -11.57 0.40
C LYS A 19 22.19 -12.32 1.66
N GLY A 20 21.47 -13.44 1.48
CA GLY A 20 20.95 -14.29 2.56
C GLY A 20 19.53 -13.95 3.00
N ASP A 21 19.01 -12.78 2.67
CA ASP A 21 17.63 -12.40 2.93
C ASP A 21 16.71 -12.82 1.77
N THR A 22 16.35 -14.08 1.76
CA THR A 22 15.53 -14.66 0.68
C THR A 22 14.12 -14.08 0.63
N ARG A 23 13.55 -13.70 1.78
CA ARG A 23 12.20 -13.10 1.84
C ARG A 23 12.18 -11.76 1.12
N ARG A 24 13.10 -10.86 1.43
CA ARG A 24 13.19 -9.53 0.80
C ARG A 24 13.51 -9.63 -0.69
N ILE A 25 14.45 -10.48 -1.06
CA ILE A 25 14.77 -10.70 -2.48
C ILE A 25 13.55 -11.15 -3.26
N GLN A 26 12.76 -12.09 -2.75
CA GLN A 26 11.53 -12.55 -3.39
C GLN A 26 10.45 -11.47 -3.42
N HIS A 27 10.33 -10.65 -2.38
CA HIS A 27 9.44 -9.51 -2.33
C HIS A 27 9.68 -8.56 -3.50
N PHE A 28 10.91 -8.08 -3.68
CA PHE A 28 11.29 -7.19 -4.79
C PHE A 28 10.95 -7.79 -6.16
N LEU A 29 11.24 -9.08 -6.36
CA LEU A 29 10.96 -9.75 -7.64
C LEU A 29 9.45 -9.86 -7.92
N LYS A 30 8.63 -10.11 -6.89
CA LYS A 30 7.17 -10.13 -7.03
C LYS A 30 6.63 -8.75 -7.34
N VAL A 31 7.06 -7.71 -6.60
CA VAL A 31 6.65 -6.32 -6.84
C VAL A 31 7.04 -5.87 -8.24
N TYR A 32 8.26 -6.18 -8.69
CA TYR A 32 8.71 -5.92 -10.06
C TYR A 32 7.79 -6.56 -11.11
N SER A 33 7.41 -7.83 -10.91
CA SER A 33 6.53 -8.55 -11.84
C SER A 33 5.13 -7.95 -11.92
N PHE A 34 4.52 -7.62 -10.76
CA PHE A 34 3.20 -6.97 -10.74
C PHE A 34 3.26 -5.56 -11.32
N ALA A 35 4.28 -4.77 -11.00
CA ALA A 35 4.45 -3.42 -11.51
C ALA A 35 4.57 -3.40 -13.04
N GLU A 36 5.39 -4.28 -13.61
CA GLU A 36 5.50 -4.43 -15.06
C GLU A 36 4.17 -4.85 -15.69
N THR A 37 3.48 -5.83 -15.09
CA THR A 37 2.20 -6.33 -15.60
C THR A 37 1.14 -5.24 -15.61
N ILE A 38 0.95 -4.52 -14.49
CA ILE A 38 -0.03 -3.44 -14.39
C ILE A 38 0.32 -2.33 -15.38
N ALA A 39 1.58 -1.91 -15.43
CA ALA A 39 2.03 -0.83 -16.30
C ALA A 39 1.79 -1.12 -17.79
N LEU A 40 2.04 -2.35 -18.23
CA LEU A 40 1.78 -2.78 -19.62
C LEU A 40 0.28 -2.77 -19.94
N LEU A 41 -0.56 -3.26 -19.02
CA LEU A 41 -2.02 -3.26 -19.18
C LEU A 41 -2.61 -1.85 -19.14
N GLU A 42 -2.05 -0.95 -18.32
CA GLU A 42 -2.41 0.48 -18.26
C GLU A 42 -1.75 1.31 -19.39
N GLN A 43 -1.01 0.67 -20.30
CA GLN A 43 -0.36 1.31 -21.45
C GLN A 43 0.59 2.45 -21.06
N LEU A 44 1.33 2.25 -19.96
CA LEU A 44 2.33 3.22 -19.52
C LEU A 44 3.39 3.41 -20.61
N ASP A 45 3.83 4.65 -20.86
CA ASP A 45 4.84 4.93 -21.86
C ASP A 45 6.19 4.26 -21.53
N ALA A 46 7.02 4.03 -22.53
CA ALA A 46 8.25 3.25 -22.39
C ALA A 46 9.25 3.84 -21.39
N TYR A 47 9.28 5.17 -21.24
CA TYR A 47 10.18 5.83 -20.29
C TYR A 47 9.68 5.69 -18.85
N SER A 48 8.39 5.94 -18.62
CA SER A 48 7.75 5.74 -17.33
C SER A 48 7.78 4.27 -16.89
N LEU A 49 7.60 3.34 -17.84
CA LEU A 49 7.76 1.91 -17.59
C LEU A 49 9.19 1.56 -17.16
N HIS A 50 10.22 2.15 -17.80
CA HIS A 50 11.61 1.96 -17.43
C HIS A 50 11.88 2.44 -16.00
N ILE A 51 11.40 3.61 -15.63
CA ILE A 51 11.50 4.16 -14.28
C ILE A 51 10.81 3.25 -13.27
N LEU A 52 9.57 2.87 -13.53
CA LEU A 52 8.76 2.04 -12.62
C LEU A 52 9.40 0.67 -12.38
N LYS A 53 9.85 -0.01 -13.43
CA LYS A 53 10.57 -1.29 -13.32
C LYS A 53 11.82 -1.16 -12.47
N THR A 54 12.58 -0.09 -12.68
CA THR A 54 13.78 0.21 -11.89
C THR A 54 13.42 0.45 -10.42
N ALA A 55 12.42 1.28 -10.16
CA ALA A 55 11.95 1.58 -8.81
C ALA A 55 11.46 0.31 -8.09
N ALA A 56 10.65 -0.51 -8.74
CA ALA A 56 10.12 -1.74 -8.16
C ALA A 56 11.19 -2.72 -7.68
N ILE A 57 12.37 -2.77 -8.36
CA ILE A 57 13.49 -3.63 -7.96
C ILE A 57 14.17 -3.09 -6.68
N VAL A 58 14.09 -1.80 -6.38
CA VAL A 58 14.87 -1.18 -5.30
C VAL A 58 14.04 -0.33 -4.31
N HIS A 59 12.69 -0.37 -4.39
CA HIS A 59 11.84 0.55 -3.61
C HIS A 59 12.10 0.49 -2.10
N ASP A 60 12.28 -0.70 -1.56
CA ASP A 60 12.50 -0.98 -0.15
C ASP A 60 14.00 -1.13 0.23
N ILE A 61 14.92 -0.67 -0.62
CA ILE A 61 16.37 -0.83 -0.38
C ILE A 61 16.82 -0.19 0.95
N GLY A 62 16.04 0.76 1.48
CA GLY A 62 16.27 1.44 2.74
C GLY A 62 16.08 0.58 3.99
N ILE A 63 15.36 -0.54 3.90
CA ILE A 63 15.02 -1.41 5.04
C ILE A 63 16.27 -1.80 5.84
N LYS A 64 17.33 -2.24 5.18
CA LYS A 64 18.56 -2.69 5.85
C LYS A 64 19.19 -1.58 6.69
N ILE A 65 19.30 -0.39 6.16
CA ILE A 65 19.86 0.76 6.87
C ILE A 65 18.91 1.22 7.98
N SER A 66 17.60 1.16 7.75
CA SER A 66 16.60 1.49 8.76
C SER A 66 16.69 0.58 9.98
N GLU A 67 16.81 -0.72 9.78
CA GLU A 67 16.99 -1.69 10.86
C GLU A 67 18.32 -1.49 11.60
N GLU A 68 19.42 -1.21 10.87
CA GLU A 68 20.74 -0.96 11.46
C GLU A 68 20.76 0.33 12.31
N LYS A 69 20.09 1.40 11.86
CA LYS A 69 20.11 2.71 12.53
C LYS A 69 19.06 2.87 13.61
N TYR A 70 17.85 2.39 13.36
CA TYR A 70 16.68 2.69 14.18
C TYR A 70 16.09 1.45 14.87
N GLY A 71 16.53 0.25 14.47
CA GLY A 71 15.98 -1.01 14.98
C GLY A 71 14.56 -1.31 14.47
N ASP A 72 14.10 -0.61 13.45
CA ASP A 72 12.80 -0.81 12.82
C ASP A 72 12.87 -0.69 11.29
N SER A 73 11.79 -1.10 10.62
CA SER A 73 11.60 -1.00 9.18
C SER A 73 10.31 -0.25 8.86
N SER A 74 10.05 0.87 9.56
CA SER A 74 8.88 1.70 9.27
C SER A 74 8.99 2.36 7.89
N GLY A 75 7.85 2.56 7.21
CA GLY A 75 7.82 3.18 5.89
C GLY A 75 8.56 4.51 5.84
N LYS A 76 8.44 5.36 6.86
CA LYS A 76 9.13 6.64 6.94
C LYS A 76 10.66 6.50 6.97
N HIS A 77 11.19 5.52 7.71
CA HIS A 77 12.63 5.28 7.74
C HIS A 77 13.11 4.65 6.44
N GLN A 78 12.32 3.78 5.82
CA GLN A 78 12.63 3.21 4.51
C GLN A 78 12.71 4.28 3.42
N GLU A 79 11.73 5.19 3.36
CA GLU A 79 11.72 6.33 2.43
C GLU A 79 12.97 7.21 2.60
N LEU A 80 13.33 7.52 3.85
CA LEU A 80 14.50 8.36 4.15
C LEU A 80 15.82 7.67 3.78
N GLU A 81 16.00 6.43 4.20
CA GLU A 81 17.26 5.71 4.08
C GLU A 81 17.45 5.02 2.73
N GLY A 82 16.39 4.89 1.93
CA GLY A 82 16.42 4.23 0.63
C GLY A 82 17.07 5.06 -0.47
N ILE A 83 17.06 6.40 -0.37
CA ILE A 83 17.55 7.30 -1.43
C ILE A 83 19.03 7.07 -1.71
N SER A 84 19.88 7.09 -0.67
CA SER A 84 21.33 7.00 -0.83
C SER A 84 21.81 5.68 -1.44
N PRO A 85 21.42 4.49 -0.94
CA PRO A 85 21.83 3.23 -1.54
C PRO A 85 21.27 3.02 -2.95
N ALA A 86 20.04 3.46 -3.23
CA ALA A 86 19.46 3.40 -4.57
C ALA A 86 20.25 4.27 -5.55
N HIS A 87 20.48 5.53 -5.21
CA HIS A 87 21.27 6.45 -6.03
C HIS A 87 22.64 5.88 -6.36
N LYS A 88 23.35 5.36 -5.35
CA LYS A 88 24.67 4.74 -5.54
C LYS A 88 24.59 3.54 -6.49
N MET A 89 23.66 2.62 -6.26
CA MET A 89 23.50 1.41 -7.05
C MET A 89 23.18 1.70 -8.52
N LEU A 90 22.28 2.64 -8.78
CA LEU A 90 21.88 3.05 -10.12
C LEU A 90 23.00 3.80 -10.85
N THR A 91 23.75 4.66 -10.15
CA THR A 91 24.92 5.35 -10.71
C THR A 91 26.00 4.35 -11.15
N GLU A 92 26.31 3.35 -10.34
CA GLU A 92 27.29 2.31 -10.66
C GLU A 92 26.88 1.46 -11.87
N LEU A 93 25.58 1.36 -12.15
CA LEU A 93 25.02 0.66 -13.31
C LEU A 93 24.82 1.58 -14.53
N ASN A 94 25.27 2.84 -14.45
CA ASN A 94 25.19 3.85 -15.51
C ASN A 94 23.75 4.15 -15.98
N PHE A 95 22.78 4.18 -15.05
CA PHE A 95 21.48 4.78 -15.33
C PHE A 95 21.62 6.28 -15.56
N ASP A 96 20.79 6.86 -16.42
CA ASP A 96 20.79 8.31 -16.64
C ASP A 96 20.27 9.08 -15.43
N THR A 97 20.72 10.32 -15.28
CA THR A 97 20.42 11.16 -14.11
C THR A 97 18.93 11.36 -13.88
N LYS A 98 18.12 11.56 -14.94
CA LYS A 98 16.67 11.78 -14.82
C LYS A 98 15.96 10.53 -14.31
N THR A 99 16.38 9.35 -14.77
CA THR A 99 15.87 8.07 -14.26
C THR A 99 16.22 7.91 -12.78
N ILE A 100 17.48 8.18 -12.39
CA ILE A 100 17.91 8.08 -10.99
C ILE A 100 17.09 9.03 -10.10
N GLU A 101 16.95 10.28 -10.49
CA GLU A 101 16.19 11.29 -9.74
C GLU A 101 14.73 10.86 -9.55
N ARG A 102 14.07 10.37 -10.62
CA ARG A 102 12.68 9.92 -10.52
C ARG A 102 12.52 8.65 -9.68
N VAL A 103 13.42 7.68 -9.81
CA VAL A 103 13.42 6.47 -8.97
C VAL A 103 13.64 6.82 -7.50
N CYS A 104 14.59 7.69 -7.18
CA CYS A 104 14.82 8.15 -5.80
C CYS A 104 13.59 8.88 -5.25
N TRP A 105 12.90 9.67 -6.10
CA TRP A 105 11.65 10.31 -5.70
C TRP A 105 10.56 9.27 -5.40
N LEU A 106 10.39 8.24 -6.24
CA LEU A 106 9.43 7.16 -5.99
C LEU A 106 9.74 6.42 -4.69
N ILE A 107 11.00 6.10 -4.43
CA ILE A 107 11.44 5.45 -3.18
C ILE A 107 11.08 6.31 -1.97
N SER A 108 11.29 7.63 -2.04
CA SER A 108 11.00 8.54 -0.93
C SER A 108 9.52 8.84 -0.71
N HIS A 109 8.61 8.26 -1.54
CA HIS A 109 7.17 8.52 -1.46
C HIS A 109 6.30 7.25 -1.58
N HIS A 110 6.88 6.04 -1.64
CA HIS A 110 6.10 4.83 -1.89
C HIS A 110 5.21 4.40 -0.70
N HIS A 111 5.45 4.96 0.49
CA HIS A 111 4.55 4.86 1.64
C HIS A 111 3.66 6.10 1.83
N THR A 112 3.66 7.03 0.86
CA THR A 112 2.80 8.21 0.85
C THR A 112 1.59 7.94 -0.05
N TYR A 113 0.42 7.69 0.56
CA TYR A 113 -0.77 7.18 -0.13
C TYR A 113 -1.79 8.25 -0.50
N GLU A 114 -1.52 9.51 -0.17
CA GLU A 114 -2.38 10.66 -0.49
C GLU A 114 -1.83 11.47 -1.66
N ASN A 115 -2.74 12.13 -2.40
CA ASN A 115 -2.38 13.04 -3.49
C ASN A 115 -1.48 12.42 -4.58
N ILE A 116 -1.68 11.15 -4.89
CA ILE A 116 -0.90 10.46 -5.92
C ILE A 116 -1.39 10.89 -7.30
N ILE A 117 -0.58 11.69 -8.00
CA ILE A 117 -0.91 12.27 -9.30
C ILE A 117 -0.34 11.43 -10.44
N HIS A 118 0.81 10.79 -10.24
CA HIS A 118 1.56 10.10 -11.28
C HIS A 118 1.24 8.61 -11.33
N LEU A 119 1.03 8.08 -12.53
CA LEU A 119 0.64 6.69 -12.73
C LEU A 119 1.75 5.69 -12.32
N ASP A 120 3.03 6.01 -12.56
CA ASP A 120 4.16 5.19 -12.10
C ASP A 120 4.19 5.03 -10.56
N HIS A 121 3.92 6.11 -9.83
CA HIS A 121 3.84 6.07 -8.36
C HIS A 121 2.63 5.24 -7.89
N ARG A 122 1.47 5.42 -8.54
CA ARG A 122 0.26 4.65 -8.25
C ARG A 122 0.50 3.15 -8.44
N ILE A 123 1.07 2.76 -9.57
CA ILE A 123 1.32 1.36 -9.90
C ILE A 123 2.34 0.74 -8.94
N LEU A 124 3.39 1.47 -8.56
CA LEU A 124 4.37 0.99 -7.57
C LEU A 124 3.68 0.64 -6.25
N ILE A 125 2.87 1.55 -5.71
CA ILE A 125 2.13 1.34 -4.47
C ILE A 125 1.17 0.14 -4.59
N GLU A 126 0.36 0.08 -5.65
CA GLU A 126 -0.59 -1.02 -5.84
C GLU A 126 0.12 -2.37 -5.93
N SER A 127 1.28 -2.42 -6.61
CA SER A 127 2.07 -3.64 -6.76
C SER A 127 2.69 -4.09 -5.44
N ASP A 128 3.18 -3.17 -4.63
CA ASP A 128 3.70 -3.44 -3.31
C ASP A 128 2.59 -3.97 -2.37
N PHE A 129 1.41 -3.36 -2.39
CA PHE A 129 0.26 -3.86 -1.62
C PHE A 129 -0.19 -5.26 -2.05
N LEU A 130 -0.17 -5.60 -3.36
CA LEU A 130 -0.49 -6.97 -3.80
C LEU A 130 0.43 -8.01 -3.16
N VAL A 131 1.71 -7.68 -3.03
CA VAL A 131 2.70 -8.59 -2.44
C VAL A 131 2.57 -8.62 -0.92
N ASN A 132 2.49 -7.46 -0.26
CA ASN A 132 2.39 -7.34 1.19
C ASN A 132 1.13 -8.04 1.73
N MET A 133 -0.04 -7.85 1.11
CA MET A 133 -1.26 -8.53 1.53
C MET A 133 -1.15 -10.06 1.50
N CYS A 134 -0.40 -10.60 0.53
CA CYS A 134 -0.14 -12.03 0.42
C CYS A 134 0.90 -12.50 1.46
N GLU A 135 2.01 -11.78 1.60
CA GLU A 135 3.12 -12.15 2.51
C GLU A 135 2.73 -12.06 3.97
N ASP A 136 1.86 -11.12 4.33
CA ASP A 136 1.33 -10.95 5.68
C ASP A 136 0.08 -11.80 5.95
N SER A 137 -0.33 -12.63 4.99
CA SER A 137 -1.51 -13.52 5.11
C SER A 137 -2.75 -12.76 5.61
N MET A 138 -3.00 -11.58 5.05
CA MET A 138 -4.10 -10.72 5.48
C MET A 138 -5.47 -11.38 5.26
N ASP A 139 -6.39 -11.15 6.18
CA ASP A 139 -7.77 -11.62 6.02
C ASP A 139 -8.52 -10.82 4.93
N LYS A 140 -9.59 -11.43 4.39
CA LYS A 140 -10.35 -10.84 3.28
C LYS A 140 -10.97 -9.47 3.60
N ILE A 141 -11.36 -9.20 4.85
CA ILE A 141 -11.97 -7.93 5.26
C ILE A 141 -10.93 -6.81 5.14
N ARG A 142 -9.70 -7.06 5.61
CA ARG A 142 -8.58 -6.13 5.49
C ARG A 142 -8.20 -5.89 4.03
N ILE A 143 -8.12 -6.97 3.23
CA ILE A 143 -7.85 -6.87 1.80
C ILE A 143 -8.90 -6.01 1.11
N LEU A 144 -10.20 -6.17 1.39
CA LEU A 144 -11.27 -5.32 0.85
C LEU A 144 -11.12 -3.85 1.27
N SER A 145 -10.75 -3.58 2.51
CA SER A 145 -10.49 -2.21 2.96
C SER A 145 -9.35 -1.57 2.17
N ILE A 146 -8.23 -2.29 2.00
CA ILE A 146 -7.07 -1.85 1.21
C ILE A 146 -7.46 -1.67 -0.26
N TYR A 147 -8.17 -2.63 -0.84
CA TYR A 147 -8.67 -2.58 -2.21
C TYR A 147 -9.45 -1.30 -2.48
N ASN A 148 -10.37 -0.95 -1.60
CA ASN A 148 -11.19 0.26 -1.75
C ASN A 148 -10.40 1.56 -1.52
N LYS A 149 -9.38 1.56 -0.70
CA LYS A 149 -8.60 2.76 -0.35
C LYS A 149 -7.41 3.01 -1.27
N ILE A 150 -6.74 1.97 -1.72
CA ILE A 150 -5.45 2.06 -2.40
C ILE A 150 -5.57 1.86 -3.90
N PHE A 151 -6.30 0.81 -4.33
CA PHE A 151 -6.36 0.44 -5.74
C PHE A 151 -7.23 1.40 -6.56
N ARG A 152 -6.63 1.99 -7.60
CA ARG A 152 -7.29 2.96 -8.51
C ARG A 152 -7.09 2.60 -9.97
N THR A 153 -6.00 1.87 -10.34
CA THR A 153 -5.83 1.42 -11.72
C THR A 153 -6.81 0.29 -12.03
N HIS A 154 -7.29 0.23 -13.27
CA HIS A 154 -8.17 -0.85 -13.70
C HIS A 154 -7.49 -2.22 -13.54
N SER A 155 -6.27 -2.33 -14.01
CA SER A 155 -5.51 -3.58 -14.00
C SER A 155 -5.08 -4.00 -12.60
N GLY A 156 -4.69 -3.07 -11.74
CA GLY A 156 -4.37 -3.35 -10.34
C GLY A 156 -5.58 -3.87 -9.58
N ARG A 157 -6.76 -3.26 -9.80
CA ARG A 157 -8.03 -3.73 -9.22
C ARG A 157 -8.39 -5.14 -9.72
N LEU A 158 -8.24 -5.40 -11.02
CA LEU A 158 -8.50 -6.73 -11.60
C LEU A 158 -7.58 -7.78 -10.98
N LEU A 159 -6.28 -7.52 -10.93
CA LEU A 159 -5.31 -8.45 -10.35
C LEU A 159 -5.58 -8.70 -8.86
N CYS A 160 -5.93 -7.66 -8.10
CA CYS A 160 -6.26 -7.79 -6.68
C CYS A 160 -7.51 -8.69 -6.49
N ARG A 161 -8.57 -8.46 -7.26
CA ARG A 161 -9.78 -9.31 -7.21
C ARG A 161 -9.46 -10.77 -7.51
N ASN A 162 -8.71 -11.02 -8.59
CA ASN A 162 -8.34 -12.38 -8.99
C ASN A 162 -7.45 -13.07 -7.95
N LEU A 163 -6.44 -12.36 -7.45
CA LEU A 163 -5.46 -12.91 -6.51
C LEU A 163 -6.11 -13.33 -5.18
N PHE A 164 -7.07 -12.55 -4.71
CA PHE A 164 -7.70 -12.75 -3.40
C PHE A 164 -9.15 -13.26 -3.46
N SER A 165 -9.65 -13.61 -4.65
CA SER A 165 -11.04 -14.07 -4.88
C SER A 165 -12.06 -13.14 -4.22
N LEU A 166 -12.00 -11.84 -4.57
CA LEU A 166 -12.86 -10.83 -3.94
C LEU A 166 -14.27 -10.81 -4.56
N ASP A 167 -14.45 -11.34 -5.75
CA ASP A 167 -15.75 -11.40 -6.43
C ASP A 167 -16.75 -12.31 -5.71
N ASP A 168 -16.27 -13.22 -4.84
CA ASP A 168 -17.11 -14.08 -4.02
C ASP A 168 -17.72 -13.37 -2.78
N ILE A 169 -17.41 -12.08 -2.59
CA ILE A 169 -17.83 -11.33 -1.41
C ILE A 169 -18.89 -10.32 -1.81
N ILE A 170 -20.16 -10.72 -1.72
CA ILE A 170 -21.30 -9.82 -1.80
C ILE A 170 -21.61 -9.33 -0.38
N LEU A 171 -21.57 -8.03 -0.17
CA LEU A 171 -22.10 -7.41 1.04
C LEU A 171 -23.63 -7.46 0.92
N ASP A 172 -24.31 -8.08 1.89
CA ASP A 172 -25.76 -8.01 1.97
C ASP A 172 -26.22 -6.57 2.28
N SER A 173 -27.50 -6.32 2.13
CA SER A 173 -28.12 -5.00 2.39
C SER A 173 -28.00 -4.53 3.85
N SER A 174 -27.45 -5.35 4.74
CA SER A 174 -27.15 -5.04 6.14
C SER A 174 -25.66 -4.68 6.35
N GLY A 175 -24.81 -4.80 5.31
CA GLY A 175 -23.36 -4.60 5.40
C GLY A 175 -22.62 -5.79 6.01
N GLN A 176 -23.27 -6.94 6.16
CA GLN A 176 -22.63 -8.18 6.59
C GLN A 176 -22.09 -8.96 5.39
N THR A 177 -20.94 -9.57 5.56
CA THR A 177 -20.27 -10.36 4.51
C THR A 177 -21.08 -11.64 4.25
N ALA A 178 -21.86 -11.67 3.18
CA ALA A 178 -22.49 -12.89 2.69
C ALA A 178 -21.55 -13.55 1.67
N ILE A 179 -21.11 -14.77 1.95
CA ILE A 179 -20.37 -15.57 0.97
C ILE A 179 -21.41 -16.21 0.04
N HIS A 180 -21.57 -15.65 -1.15
CA HIS A 180 -22.35 -16.28 -2.21
C HIS A 180 -21.41 -16.99 -3.18
N ILE A 181 -21.50 -18.29 -3.27
CA ILE A 181 -20.88 -19.06 -4.35
C ILE A 181 -21.87 -18.99 -5.52
N SER A 182 -21.68 -18.09 -6.47
CA SER A 182 -22.41 -18.10 -7.74
C SER A 182 -21.47 -18.37 -8.90
N SER A 183 -21.69 -19.48 -9.56
CA SER A 183 -21.10 -19.86 -10.84
C SER A 183 -21.93 -19.24 -11.98
N ASN A 184 -21.76 -17.95 -12.29
CA ASN A 184 -22.27 -17.40 -13.54
C ASN A 184 -21.46 -16.16 -13.99
N SER A 185 -20.91 -16.28 -15.18
CA SER A 185 -19.99 -15.36 -15.83
C SER A 185 -20.64 -14.18 -16.57
N GLU A 186 -21.90 -13.84 -16.31
CA GLU A 186 -22.63 -12.82 -17.08
C GLU A 186 -22.88 -11.50 -16.34
N GLU A 187 -22.61 -11.39 -15.03
CA GLU A 187 -22.84 -10.15 -14.25
C GLU A 187 -21.67 -9.14 -14.24
N LEU A 188 -20.58 -9.43 -14.94
CA LEU A 188 -19.38 -8.57 -14.96
C LEU A 188 -19.60 -7.18 -15.61
N ASN A 189 -20.64 -7.01 -16.42
CA ASN A 189 -20.86 -5.79 -17.21
C ASN A 189 -21.54 -4.64 -16.44
N GLU A 190 -22.31 -4.90 -15.38
CA GLU A 190 -22.99 -3.83 -14.63
C GLU A 190 -22.06 -3.09 -13.65
N TRP A 191 -21.08 -3.76 -13.10
CA TRP A 191 -20.11 -3.16 -12.17
C TRP A 191 -19.09 -2.25 -12.87
N ASP A 192 -18.66 -2.60 -14.08
CA ASP A 192 -17.79 -1.75 -14.91
C ASP A 192 -18.48 -0.46 -15.34
N CYS A 193 -19.80 -0.47 -15.54
CA CYS A 193 -20.60 0.73 -15.81
C CYS A 193 -20.71 1.66 -14.59
N ALA A 194 -20.84 1.12 -13.38
CA ALA A 194 -20.95 1.92 -12.16
C ALA A 194 -19.63 2.61 -11.80
N VAL A 195 -18.49 1.92 -11.98
CA VAL A 195 -17.15 2.48 -11.75
C VAL A 195 -16.79 3.55 -12.78
N ASN A 196 -17.17 3.34 -14.05
CA ASN A 196 -16.95 4.34 -15.11
C ASN A 196 -17.79 5.61 -14.93
N ASN A 197 -18.98 5.51 -14.35
CA ASN A 197 -19.80 6.66 -14.00
C ASN A 197 -19.25 7.42 -12.80
N PHE A 198 -18.71 6.71 -11.79
CA PHE A 198 -18.06 7.34 -10.63
C PHE A 198 -16.82 8.15 -11.04
N ASN A 199 -15.98 7.59 -11.92
CA ASN A 199 -14.79 8.28 -12.43
C ASN A 199 -15.13 9.49 -13.35
N LYS A 200 -16.29 9.49 -14.00
CA LYS A 200 -16.76 10.66 -14.76
C LYS A 200 -17.26 11.79 -13.85
N GLU A 201 -17.89 11.47 -12.74
CA GLU A 201 -18.33 12.47 -11.76
C GLU A 201 -17.16 13.14 -11.03
N GLU A 202 -16.09 12.40 -10.68
CA GLU A 202 -14.89 13.02 -10.08
C GLU A 202 -14.17 13.99 -11.03
N THR A 203 -14.17 13.74 -12.35
CA THR A 203 -13.57 14.66 -13.33
C THR A 203 -14.38 15.92 -13.58
N GLU A 204 -15.68 15.90 -13.31
CA GLU A 204 -16.54 17.08 -13.42
C GLU A 204 -16.62 17.90 -12.12
N ILE A 205 -16.47 17.27 -10.95
CA ILE A 205 -16.49 17.93 -9.63
C ILE A 205 -15.29 18.89 -9.44
N HIS A 206 -14.15 18.61 -10.08
CA HIS A 206 -13.01 19.53 -10.06
C HIS A 206 -13.20 20.83 -10.87
N LYS A 207 -14.30 20.95 -11.63
CA LYS A 207 -14.60 22.15 -12.42
C LYS A 207 -15.61 23.10 -11.81
N ASN A 208 -16.40 22.67 -10.80
CA ASN A 208 -17.40 23.55 -10.19
C ASN A 208 -17.38 23.43 -8.66
N ASN A 209 -16.94 24.49 -8.05
CA ASN A 209 -16.87 24.79 -6.64
C ASN A 209 -18.20 24.72 -5.88
N LYS A 210 -18.09 24.27 -4.62
CA LYS A 210 -18.96 24.58 -3.48
C LYS A 210 -20.40 24.13 -3.64
N ASP A 211 -20.73 22.92 -3.11
CA ASP A 211 -21.96 22.84 -2.33
C ASP A 211 -22.07 21.56 -1.44
N GLU A 212 -23.04 21.56 -0.58
CA GLU A 212 -23.31 20.75 0.62
C GLU A 212 -23.51 19.24 0.43
N SER A 213 -23.35 18.67 -0.77
CA SER A 213 -23.62 17.24 -1.05
C SER A 213 -22.56 16.28 -0.47
N GLY A 214 -21.32 16.74 -0.24
CA GLY A 214 -20.25 15.95 0.36
C GLY A 214 -20.51 15.54 1.82
N ARG A 215 -21.39 16.23 2.54
CA ARG A 215 -21.76 15.91 3.93
C ARG A 215 -22.80 14.79 4.06
N LYS A 216 -23.58 14.50 3.01
CA LYS A 216 -24.61 13.46 3.09
C LYS A 216 -24.07 12.04 2.97
N TYR A 217 -22.98 11.82 2.24
CA TYR A 217 -22.36 10.49 2.14
C TYR A 217 -21.50 10.14 3.35
N ALA A 218 -20.87 11.12 4.00
CA ALA A 218 -20.17 10.91 5.27
C ALA A 218 -21.13 10.58 6.44
N ALA A 219 -22.38 11.03 6.38
CA ALA A 219 -23.39 10.79 7.41
C ALA A 219 -24.05 9.41 7.35
N LEU A 220 -23.94 8.69 6.24
CA LEU A 220 -24.47 7.32 6.10
C LEU A 220 -23.51 6.23 6.63
N LEU A 221 -22.25 6.59 6.90
CA LEU A 221 -21.25 5.70 7.51
C LEU A 221 -21.17 5.80 9.04
N HIS A 222 -21.93 6.70 9.65
CA HIS A 222 -22.01 6.88 11.11
C HIS A 222 -23.38 6.46 11.64
N LYS A 223 -23.71 5.17 11.57
CA LYS A 223 -24.70 4.59 12.49
C LYS A 223 -24.11 3.33 13.10
N ASP A 224 -23.89 3.47 14.37
CA ASP A 224 -23.58 2.44 15.33
C ASP A 224 -24.13 1.09 14.98
N THR A 225 -23.26 0.15 14.61
CA THR A 225 -23.56 -1.25 14.72
C THR A 225 -22.39 -1.92 15.43
N ILE A 226 -22.68 -2.34 16.61
CA ILE A 226 -21.88 -3.12 17.55
C ILE A 226 -21.32 -4.33 16.82
N PHE A 227 -20.03 -4.29 16.47
CA PHE A 227 -19.28 -5.48 16.06
C PHE A 227 -18.99 -6.31 17.32
N GLN A 228 -19.89 -7.25 17.60
CA GLN A 228 -19.57 -8.36 18.48
C GLN A 228 -18.89 -9.46 17.65
N SER A 229 -17.65 -9.78 18.06
CA SER A 229 -16.91 -11.00 17.77
C SER A 229 -16.59 -11.33 16.30
N SER A 230 -15.60 -10.66 15.73
CA SER A 230 -14.65 -11.33 14.85
C SER A 230 -13.28 -11.37 15.56
N ASN A 231 -12.64 -12.54 15.61
CA ASN A 231 -11.30 -12.73 16.16
C ASN A 231 -10.23 -12.06 15.25
N ILE A 232 -10.31 -10.75 15.09
CA ILE A 232 -9.29 -9.98 14.38
C ILE A 232 -8.15 -9.80 15.36
N ILE A 233 -7.05 -10.52 15.16
CA ILE A 233 -5.81 -10.24 15.89
C ILE A 233 -5.30 -8.90 15.39
N PRO A 234 -5.26 -7.85 16.24
CA PRO A 234 -4.81 -6.54 15.81
C PRO A 234 -3.32 -6.58 15.48
N ALA A 235 -2.92 -6.04 14.31
CA ALA A 235 -1.51 -5.94 13.97
C ALA A 235 -0.76 -4.95 14.88
N TYR A 236 -1.45 -3.85 15.25
CA TYR A 236 -0.93 -2.85 16.18
C TYR A 236 -1.93 -2.56 17.29
N MET A 237 -1.45 -2.56 18.52
CA MET A 237 -2.22 -2.15 19.69
C MET A 237 -1.52 -1.02 20.44
N VAL A 238 -2.31 -0.21 21.14
CA VAL A 238 -1.80 0.86 21.97
C VAL A 238 -1.85 0.43 23.43
N SER A 239 -0.67 0.40 24.09
CA SER A 239 -0.54 0.04 25.50
C SER A 239 -0.86 1.22 26.42
N ASP A 240 -0.93 0.96 27.73
CA ASP A 240 -1.11 1.93 28.82
C ASP A 240 0.03 2.96 28.93
N LYS A 241 1.17 2.73 28.28
CA LYS A 241 2.25 3.73 28.16
C LYS A 241 1.86 4.96 27.34
N CYS A 242 0.73 4.91 26.61
CA CYS A 242 0.25 6.02 25.81
C CYS A 242 -0.19 7.19 26.71
N ASN A 243 0.34 8.36 26.42
CA ASN A 243 -0.02 9.61 27.12
C ASN A 243 -0.89 10.55 26.28
N GLY A 244 -1.38 10.11 25.11
CA GLY A 244 -2.27 10.92 24.26
C GLY A 244 -1.58 12.08 23.53
N CYS A 245 -0.26 12.02 23.28
CA CYS A 245 0.49 13.11 22.65
C CYS A 245 0.08 13.46 21.21
N GLY A 246 -0.64 12.56 20.51
CA GLY A 246 -1.18 12.80 19.18
C GLY A 246 -0.22 12.55 18.01
N THR A 247 1.09 12.43 18.21
CA THR A 247 2.08 12.29 17.14
C THR A 247 1.78 11.14 16.16
N CYS A 248 1.14 10.08 16.63
CA CYS A 248 0.76 8.94 15.79
C CYS A 248 -0.38 9.26 14.82
N ILE A 249 -1.22 10.26 15.08
CA ILE A 249 -2.30 10.69 14.19
C ILE A 249 -1.72 11.38 12.98
N ASP A 250 -0.75 12.27 13.18
CA ASP A 250 -0.15 13.10 12.13
C ASP A 250 0.55 12.27 11.05
N VAL A 251 0.96 11.05 11.39
CA VAL A 251 1.66 10.14 10.47
C VAL A 251 0.77 8.99 9.98
N CYS A 252 -0.48 8.92 10.42
CA CYS A 252 -1.39 7.87 9.97
C CYS A 252 -2.00 8.21 8.62
N PRO A 253 -1.62 7.51 7.53
CA PRO A 253 -2.06 7.87 6.18
C PRO A 253 -3.56 7.69 5.95
N VAL A 254 -4.22 6.91 6.79
CA VAL A 254 -5.67 6.64 6.72
C VAL A 254 -6.43 7.15 7.94
N GLN A 255 -5.79 7.94 8.78
CA GLN A 255 -6.37 8.59 9.96
C GLN A 255 -7.20 7.64 10.86
N CYS A 256 -6.77 6.37 10.98
CA CYS A 256 -7.49 5.34 11.73
C CYS A 256 -7.22 5.39 13.25
N ILE A 257 -6.53 6.42 13.75
CA ILE A 257 -6.16 6.52 15.18
C ILE A 257 -7.02 7.58 15.87
N ASP A 258 -7.70 7.18 16.95
CA ASP A 258 -8.52 8.05 17.79
C ASP A 258 -7.85 8.28 19.15
N ILE A 259 -7.67 9.56 19.53
CA ILE A 259 -7.12 9.97 20.83
C ILE A 259 -8.16 10.62 21.75
N LYS A 260 -9.45 10.55 21.43
CA LYS A 260 -10.52 11.02 22.32
C LYS A 260 -10.51 10.31 23.68
N ARG A 261 -9.78 9.20 23.74
CA ARG A 261 -9.50 8.45 24.98
C ARG A 261 -8.02 8.13 25.10
N ILE A 262 -7.53 7.90 26.32
CA ILE A 262 -6.15 7.48 26.60
C ILE A 262 -6.23 6.14 27.32
N PRO A 263 -5.54 5.10 26.82
CA PRO A 263 -4.69 5.07 25.63
C PRO A 263 -5.47 5.32 24.35
N ALA A 264 -4.78 5.85 23.34
CA ALA A 264 -5.33 6.03 21.99
C ALA A 264 -5.86 4.69 21.43
N TYR A 265 -6.76 4.77 20.47
CA TYR A 265 -7.35 3.58 19.85
C TYR A 265 -7.08 3.54 18.34
N ILE A 266 -6.67 2.39 17.84
CA ILE A 266 -6.48 2.16 16.41
C ILE A 266 -7.68 1.39 15.89
N ARG A 267 -8.45 1.97 14.96
CA ARG A 267 -9.51 1.27 14.24
C ARG A 267 -8.88 0.26 13.32
N GLN A 268 -8.89 -1.02 13.72
CA GLN A 268 -8.19 -2.11 13.04
C GLN A 268 -8.73 -2.35 11.63
N GLU A 269 -10.02 -2.19 11.43
CA GLU A 269 -10.72 -2.30 10.16
C GLU A 269 -10.29 -1.25 9.13
N GLU A 270 -9.73 -0.13 9.59
CA GLU A 270 -9.22 0.94 8.74
C GLU A 270 -7.68 0.93 8.64
N CYS A 271 -7.00 0.20 9.52
CA CYS A 271 -5.55 0.21 9.61
C CYS A 271 -4.90 -0.48 8.40
N LEU A 272 -3.94 0.18 7.75
CA LEU A 272 -3.15 -0.39 6.65
C LEU A 272 -1.95 -1.20 7.14
N HIS A 273 -1.74 -1.30 8.44
CA HIS A 273 -0.60 -1.98 9.08
C HIS A 273 0.79 -1.46 8.65
N CYS A 274 0.88 -0.23 8.16
CA CYS A 274 2.11 0.37 7.63
C CYS A 274 3.19 0.64 8.69
N GLY A 275 2.86 0.59 9.98
CA GLY A 275 3.81 0.78 11.08
C GLY A 275 4.22 2.22 11.37
N SER A 276 3.83 3.21 10.56
CA SER A 276 4.23 4.62 10.73
C SER A 276 3.91 5.17 12.13
N CYS A 277 2.76 4.79 12.71
CA CYS A 277 2.37 5.22 14.05
C CYS A 277 3.28 4.64 15.15
N ALA A 278 3.76 3.42 14.99
CA ALA A 278 4.67 2.78 15.94
C ALA A 278 6.06 3.43 15.90
N SER A 279 6.56 3.77 14.71
CA SER A 279 7.90 4.35 14.53
C SER A 279 8.07 5.75 15.16
N VAL A 280 6.98 6.53 15.23
CA VAL A 280 7.02 7.90 15.82
C VAL A 280 6.63 7.92 17.29
N CYS A 281 6.25 6.80 17.86
CA CYS A 281 5.78 6.76 19.26
C CYS A 281 6.94 6.83 20.25
N ILE A 282 7.28 8.01 20.73
CA ILE A 282 8.37 8.27 21.70
C ILE A 282 8.21 7.51 23.02
N LYS A 283 6.99 7.02 23.33
CA LYS A 283 6.70 6.21 24.50
C LYS A 283 6.76 4.70 24.24
N ASN A 284 7.05 4.31 23.00
CA ASN A 284 6.95 2.90 22.57
C ASN A 284 5.64 2.25 23.02
N ALA A 285 4.55 3.02 22.94
CA ALA A 285 3.23 2.60 23.39
C ALA A 285 2.47 1.80 22.33
N ILE A 286 2.89 1.85 21.06
CA ILE A 286 2.25 1.13 19.96
C ILE A 286 3.05 -0.14 19.67
N ILE A 287 2.42 -1.28 19.91
CA ILE A 287 3.03 -2.60 19.88
C ILE A 287 2.58 -3.31 18.61
N ASN A 288 3.54 -3.86 17.85
CA ASN A 288 3.28 -4.73 16.70
C ASN A 288 3.20 -6.18 17.17
N PHE A 289 2.03 -6.81 17.02
CA PHE A 289 1.81 -8.21 17.45
C PHE A 289 2.45 -9.22 16.50
N ASN A 290 2.65 -8.89 15.22
CA ASN A 290 3.24 -9.81 14.26
C ASN A 290 4.75 -9.98 14.42
N LYS A 291 5.44 -9.12 15.19
CA LYS A 291 6.88 -9.24 15.47
C LYS A 291 7.21 -10.10 16.70
N ASN A 292 6.21 -10.53 17.47
CA ASN A 292 6.44 -11.28 18.74
C ASN A 292 6.11 -12.78 18.65
N THR A 293 6.03 -13.37 17.47
CA THR A 293 5.78 -14.83 17.30
C THR A 293 7.04 -15.62 16.95
N ASP A 294 8.20 -15.18 17.42
CA ASP A 294 9.39 -16.03 17.49
C ASP A 294 9.48 -16.64 18.92
N TYR A 295 8.73 -17.73 19.13
CA TYR A 295 8.97 -18.74 20.15
C TYR A 295 8.81 -20.12 19.51
#